data_f4bc463c06b65377e4fdfb1d56e0d309
#
_entry.id   f4bc463c06b65377e4fdfb1d56e0d309
#
_cell.length_a   1.000
_cell.length_b   1.000
_cell.length_c   1.000
_cell.angle_alpha   90.00
_cell.angle_beta   90.00
_cell.angle_gamma   90.00
#
_symmetry.space_group_name_H-M   'P 1'
#
loop_
_entity.id
_entity.type
_entity.pdbx_description
1 polymer ?
#
loop_
_entity_poly.entity_id
_entity_poly.type
_entity_poly.pdbx_seq_one_letter_code
_entity_poly.pdbx_strand_id
1 'polypeptide(L)'
;TGSNANLLSDELITHLTGRYNEIRLFPFSFEEYCRINNIDIVGQHTKAVGLRGHALNKYLMEGGFPETMDGAIDKTAYTKALLDTVIKKDICKRYKVRYPASLRQVADTVIDNFCQEINFENIRETYAIRSVQTVKNYVSYLNTAYLARILHKYSFKSVERQSNLKSYIID
;
A
#
# COMPACT_ATOMS: atom_id res chain seq x y z
N THR A 1 5.75 17.78 6.34
CA THR A 1 5.39 16.36 6.43
C THR A 1 4.02 16.10 5.84
N GLY A 2 3.80 14.99 5.22
CA GLY A 2 2.52 14.60 4.64
C GLY A 2 2.46 13.12 4.33
N SER A 3 1.25 12.57 4.30
CA SER A 3 0.98 11.16 4.02
C SER A 3 1.25 10.77 2.56
N ASN A 4 1.53 11.72 1.68
CA ASN A 4 1.78 11.46 0.26
C ASN A 4 2.80 12.44 -0.33
N ALA A 5 4.03 11.97 -0.47
CA ALA A 5 5.16 12.80 -0.90
C ALA A 5 5.07 13.28 -2.36
N ASN A 6 4.52 12.48 -3.26
CA ASN A 6 4.36 12.91 -4.66
C ASN A 6 3.43 14.13 -4.79
N LEU A 7 2.61 14.33 -3.81
CA LEU A 7 1.59 15.37 -3.80
C LEU A 7 2.07 16.64 -3.08
N LEU A 8 2.93 16.48 -2.08
CA LEU A 8 3.72 17.59 -1.54
C LEU A 8 4.78 18.04 -2.56
N SER A 9 5.35 17.11 -3.34
CA SER A 9 6.37 17.47 -4.32
C SER A 9 5.81 18.35 -5.44
N ASP A 10 4.63 18.05 -5.98
CA ASP A 10 4.05 18.85 -7.07
C ASP A 10 3.68 20.27 -6.62
N GLU A 11 3.18 20.43 -5.40
CA GLU A 11 2.92 21.75 -4.82
C GLU A 11 4.20 22.46 -4.34
N LEU A 12 5.18 21.71 -3.83
CA LEU A 12 6.45 22.25 -3.34
C LEU A 12 7.49 22.41 -4.44
N ILE A 13 7.47 21.61 -5.52
CA ILE A 13 8.36 21.75 -6.67
C ILE A 13 8.21 23.16 -7.28
N THR A 14 6.98 23.67 -7.34
CA THR A 14 6.73 25.04 -7.82
C THR A 14 7.32 26.12 -6.92
N HIS A 15 7.46 25.86 -5.62
CA HIS A 15 7.95 26.85 -4.63
C HIS A 15 9.39 26.64 -4.19
N LEU A 16 9.90 25.40 -4.16
CA LEU A 16 11.22 25.10 -3.62
C LEU A 16 12.31 24.76 -4.67
N THR A 17 11.92 24.68 -5.96
CA THR A 17 12.87 24.54 -7.10
C THR A 17 14.08 23.66 -6.79
N GLY A 18 13.86 22.37 -6.45
CA GLY A 18 14.96 21.40 -6.27
C GLY A 18 15.75 21.51 -4.96
N ARG A 19 15.33 22.33 -4.00
CA ARG A 19 16.01 22.54 -2.71
C ARG A 19 15.39 21.72 -1.58
N TYR A 20 14.99 20.47 -1.83
CA TYR A 20 14.46 19.60 -0.78
C TYR A 20 15.02 18.19 -0.91
N ASN A 21 15.10 17.50 0.20
CA ASN A 21 15.35 16.07 0.27
C ASN A 21 14.06 15.37 0.69
N GLU A 22 13.65 14.39 -0.09
CA GLU A 22 12.49 13.55 0.23
C GLU A 22 12.96 12.35 1.06
N ILE A 23 12.42 12.22 2.28
CA ILE A 23 12.62 11.05 3.13
C ILE A 23 11.28 10.32 3.21
N ARG A 24 11.24 9.09 2.69
CA ARG A 24 10.05 8.24 2.73
C ARG A 24 10.11 7.31 3.92
N LEU A 25 9.10 7.38 4.76
CA LEU A 25 8.91 6.46 5.88
C LEU A 25 7.82 5.47 5.52
N PHE A 26 8.14 4.20 5.65
CA PHE A 26 7.20 3.09 5.52
C PHE A 26 6.88 2.51 6.90
N PRO A 27 5.82 1.70 7.04
CA PRO A 27 5.64 0.86 8.21
C PRO A 27 6.93 0.07 8.51
N PHE A 28 7.13 -0.37 9.76
CA PHE A 28 8.32 -1.12 10.12
C PHE A 28 8.47 -2.39 9.30
N SER A 29 9.66 -2.61 8.78
CA SER A 29 10.04 -3.90 8.22
C SER A 29 10.09 -4.98 9.31
N PHE A 30 10.06 -6.25 8.92
CA PHE A 30 10.19 -7.36 9.88
C PHE A 30 11.50 -7.29 10.69
N GLU A 31 12.58 -6.82 10.08
CA GLU A 31 13.85 -6.61 10.79
C GLU A 31 13.72 -5.55 11.88
N GLU A 32 13.12 -4.39 11.57
CA GLU A 32 12.87 -3.32 12.52
C GLU A 32 11.91 -3.76 13.62
N TYR A 33 10.86 -4.51 13.26
CA TYR A 33 9.93 -5.13 14.21
C TYR A 33 10.66 -6.06 15.19
N CYS A 34 11.54 -6.94 14.70
CA CYS A 34 12.35 -7.82 15.55
C CYS A 34 13.28 -7.01 16.46
N ARG A 35 13.91 -5.98 15.95
CA ARG A 35 14.83 -5.12 16.70
C ARG A 35 14.12 -4.40 17.85
N ILE A 36 12.94 -3.84 17.60
CA ILE A 36 12.12 -3.18 18.64
C ILE A 36 11.66 -4.16 19.72
N ASN A 37 11.33 -5.40 19.34
CA ASN A 37 10.88 -6.41 20.25
C ASN A 37 12.04 -7.25 20.86
N ASN A 38 13.31 -6.84 20.67
CA ASN A 38 14.50 -7.53 21.14
C ASN A 38 14.58 -9.01 20.73
N ILE A 39 14.16 -9.33 19.51
CA ILE A 39 14.18 -10.68 18.93
C ILE A 39 15.48 -10.87 18.15
N ASP A 40 16.22 -11.92 18.48
CA ASP A 40 17.47 -12.25 17.79
C ASP A 40 17.21 -12.71 16.33
N ILE A 41 17.66 -11.90 15.38
CA ILE A 41 17.52 -12.16 13.94
C ILE A 41 18.68 -12.94 13.33
N VAL A 42 19.79 -13.06 14.03
CA VAL A 42 21.04 -13.67 13.51
C VAL A 42 21.26 -15.08 14.07
N GLY A 43 20.85 -15.33 15.30
CA GLY A 43 21.07 -16.60 15.98
C GLY A 43 20.49 -17.81 15.22
N GLN A 44 21.30 -18.88 15.11
CA GLN A 44 20.89 -20.09 14.37
C GLN A 44 20.48 -21.25 15.28
N HIS A 45 20.53 -21.07 16.62
CA HIS A 45 20.09 -22.09 17.54
C HIS A 45 18.55 -22.24 17.53
N THR A 46 18.07 -23.44 17.79
CA THR A 46 16.65 -23.83 17.67
C THR A 46 15.67 -22.83 18.33
N LYS A 47 16.03 -22.33 19.51
CA LYS A 47 15.21 -21.34 20.23
C LYS A 47 15.09 -20.03 19.47
N ALA A 48 16.18 -19.49 18.91
CA ALA A 48 16.16 -18.25 18.13
C ALA A 48 15.33 -18.40 16.85
N VAL A 49 15.49 -19.54 16.17
CA VAL A 49 14.69 -19.86 14.97
C VAL A 49 13.21 -19.94 15.30
N GLY A 50 12.85 -20.61 16.41
CA GLY A 50 11.46 -20.70 16.87
C GLY A 50 10.85 -19.35 17.22
N LEU A 51 11.59 -18.50 17.94
CA LEU A 51 11.14 -17.13 18.28
C LEU A 51 10.94 -16.27 17.05
N ARG A 52 11.85 -16.34 16.07
CA ARG A 52 11.66 -15.62 14.80
C ARG A 52 10.45 -16.09 14.01
N GLY A 53 10.22 -17.41 13.95
CA GLY A 53 9.04 -17.96 13.27
C GLY A 53 7.74 -17.48 13.91
N HIS A 54 7.68 -17.49 15.25
CA HIS A 54 6.54 -16.93 15.98
C HIS A 54 6.37 -15.43 15.73
N ALA A 55 7.47 -14.68 15.78
CA ALA A 55 7.46 -13.24 15.52
C ALA A 55 7.04 -12.91 14.08
N LEU A 56 7.48 -13.70 13.09
CA LEU A 56 7.06 -13.52 11.70
C LEU A 56 5.56 -13.74 11.52
N ASN A 57 5.03 -14.83 12.11
CA ASN A 57 3.59 -15.06 12.06
C ASN A 57 2.80 -13.92 12.71
N LYS A 58 3.28 -13.41 13.83
CA LYS A 58 2.67 -12.27 14.51
C LYS A 58 2.74 -11.01 13.65
N TYR A 59 3.90 -10.70 13.09
CA TYR A 59 4.10 -9.55 12.20
C TYR A 59 3.20 -9.62 10.96
N LEU A 60 3.05 -10.78 10.32
CA LEU A 60 2.17 -10.99 9.17
C LEU A 60 0.69 -10.77 9.49
N MET A 61 0.29 -10.99 10.76
CA MET A 61 -1.10 -10.76 11.20
C MET A 61 -1.36 -9.34 11.71
N GLU A 62 -0.32 -8.67 12.19
CA GLU A 62 -0.46 -7.39 12.89
C GLU A 62 0.03 -6.20 12.09
N GLY A 63 0.86 -6.45 11.06
CA GLY A 63 1.50 -5.41 10.26
C GLY A 63 2.65 -4.71 10.97
N GLY A 64 3.18 -3.68 10.30
CA GLY A 64 4.33 -2.90 10.76
C GLY A 64 3.99 -1.47 11.21
N PHE A 65 2.72 -1.12 11.38
CA PHE A 65 2.36 0.22 11.86
C PHE A 65 2.77 0.44 13.32
N PRO A 66 3.59 1.46 13.62
CA PRO A 66 4.07 1.72 14.98
C PRO A 66 2.94 1.84 16.02
N GLU A 67 1.85 2.50 15.62
CA GLU A 67 0.70 2.79 16.48
C GLU A 67 -0.03 1.53 16.96
N THR A 68 0.14 0.42 16.26
CA THR A 68 -0.53 -0.85 16.60
C THR A 68 0.34 -1.78 17.46
N MET A 69 1.60 -1.40 17.72
CA MET A 69 2.57 -2.31 18.36
C MET A 69 2.47 -2.37 19.88
N ASP A 70 2.01 -1.32 20.53
CA ASP A 70 1.90 -1.25 22.00
C ASP A 70 0.70 -2.00 22.60
N GLY A 71 -0.21 -2.48 21.72
CA GLY A 71 -1.40 -3.22 22.13
C GLY A 71 -2.53 -2.38 22.72
N ALA A 72 -2.37 -1.07 22.78
CA ALA A 72 -3.38 -0.15 23.33
C ALA A 72 -4.54 0.11 22.36
N ILE A 73 -4.34 -0.17 21.05
CA ILE A 73 -5.28 0.15 19.98
C ILE A 73 -5.81 -1.14 19.36
N ASP A 74 -7.12 -1.20 19.10
CA ASP A 74 -7.71 -2.23 18.25
C ASP A 74 -7.19 -2.07 16.82
N LYS A 75 -6.32 -2.98 16.41
CA LYS A 75 -5.62 -2.96 15.12
C LYS A 75 -6.57 -3.02 13.94
N THR A 76 -7.60 -3.84 14.03
CA THR A 76 -8.59 -3.98 12.97
C THR A 76 -9.40 -2.69 12.78
N ALA A 77 -9.83 -2.08 13.88
CA ALA A 77 -10.53 -0.80 13.83
C ALA A 77 -9.61 0.33 13.31
N TYR A 78 -8.34 0.34 13.74
CA TYR A 78 -7.35 1.32 13.31
C TYR A 78 -7.08 1.23 11.81
N THR A 79 -6.73 0.06 11.29
CA THR A 79 -6.40 -0.12 9.85
C THR A 79 -7.59 0.17 8.96
N LYS A 80 -8.80 -0.21 9.38
CA LYS A 80 -10.03 0.12 8.67
C LYS A 80 -10.29 1.64 8.63
N ALA A 81 -10.12 2.32 9.74
CA ALA A 81 -10.28 3.77 9.82
C ALA A 81 -9.20 4.51 9.01
N LEU A 82 -7.96 4.00 9.01
CA LEU A 82 -6.86 4.52 8.21
C LEU A 82 -7.17 4.38 6.71
N LEU A 83 -7.55 3.18 6.26
CA LEU A 83 -7.94 2.92 4.87
C LEU A 83 -9.07 3.85 4.41
N ASP A 84 -10.12 4.00 5.22
CA ASP A 84 -11.23 4.91 4.92
C ASP A 84 -10.79 6.37 4.83
N THR A 85 -9.87 6.78 5.69
CA THR A 85 -9.32 8.15 5.70
C THR A 85 -8.51 8.41 4.44
N VAL A 86 -7.61 7.50 4.07
CA VAL A 86 -6.79 7.62 2.86
C VAL A 86 -7.68 7.65 1.61
N ILE A 87 -8.64 6.74 1.50
CA ILE A 87 -9.57 6.73 0.35
C ILE A 87 -10.34 8.05 0.27
N LYS A 88 -10.93 8.52 1.37
CA LYS A 88 -11.79 9.71 1.37
C LYS A 88 -10.99 11.02 1.20
N LYS A 89 -9.92 11.19 2.00
CA LYS A 89 -9.18 12.46 2.04
C LYS A 89 -8.08 12.53 1.00
N ASP A 90 -7.26 11.48 0.90
CA ASP A 90 -6.06 11.54 0.06
C ASP A 90 -6.36 11.18 -1.40
N ILE A 91 -7.42 10.41 -1.67
CA ILE A 91 -7.78 10.04 -3.03
C ILE A 91 -9.03 10.80 -3.52
N CYS A 92 -10.20 10.55 -2.90
CA CYS A 92 -11.46 11.10 -3.42
C CYS A 92 -11.47 12.63 -3.49
N LYS A 93 -11.05 13.29 -2.40
CA LYS A 93 -11.03 14.76 -2.34
C LYS A 93 -10.01 15.32 -3.34
N ARG A 94 -8.84 14.74 -3.44
CA ARG A 94 -7.74 15.23 -4.25
C ARG A 94 -7.99 15.08 -5.75
N TYR A 95 -8.34 13.87 -6.18
CA TYR A 95 -8.61 13.58 -7.59
C TYR A 95 -10.05 13.91 -8.00
N LYS A 96 -10.84 14.54 -7.11
CA LYS A 96 -12.26 14.88 -7.34
C LYS A 96 -13.02 13.69 -7.91
N VAL A 97 -12.86 12.52 -7.28
CA VAL A 97 -13.43 11.27 -7.76
C VAL A 97 -14.95 11.37 -7.78
N ARG A 98 -15.54 11.21 -8.96
CA ARG A 98 -16.99 11.33 -9.16
C ARG A 98 -17.79 10.20 -8.52
N TYR A 99 -17.22 9.02 -8.48
CA TYR A 99 -17.88 7.81 -7.97
C TYR A 99 -17.02 7.15 -6.87
N PRO A 100 -17.07 7.68 -5.62
CA PRO A 100 -16.27 7.14 -4.50
C PRO A 100 -16.55 5.67 -4.18
N ALA A 101 -17.82 5.22 -4.35
CA ALA A 101 -18.18 3.84 -4.12
C ALA A 101 -17.47 2.88 -5.09
N SER A 102 -17.40 3.23 -6.38
CA SER A 102 -16.67 2.42 -7.37
C SER A 102 -15.16 2.40 -7.10
N LEU A 103 -14.57 3.53 -6.67
CA LEU A 103 -13.18 3.55 -6.22
C LEU A 103 -12.96 2.61 -5.04
N ARG A 104 -13.87 2.61 -4.05
CA ARG A 104 -13.79 1.71 -2.89
C ARG A 104 -13.83 0.24 -3.31
N GLN A 105 -14.75 -0.13 -4.19
CA GLN A 105 -14.86 -1.49 -4.73
C GLN A 105 -13.57 -1.93 -5.45
N VAL A 106 -12.97 -1.02 -6.24
CA VAL A 106 -11.66 -1.29 -6.87
C VAL A 106 -10.56 -1.47 -5.82
N ALA A 107 -10.54 -0.64 -4.78
CA ALA A 107 -9.57 -0.74 -3.70
C ALA A 107 -9.69 -2.07 -2.97
N ASP A 108 -10.90 -2.46 -2.56
CA ASP A 108 -11.16 -3.72 -1.88
C ASP A 108 -10.73 -4.91 -2.76
N THR A 109 -11.05 -4.88 -4.07
CA THR A 109 -10.62 -5.94 -5.01
C THR A 109 -9.09 -6.04 -5.12
N VAL A 110 -8.39 -4.90 -5.18
CA VAL A 110 -6.92 -4.86 -5.26
C VAL A 110 -6.27 -5.38 -3.97
N ILE A 111 -6.89 -5.08 -2.82
CA ILE A 111 -6.44 -5.54 -1.50
C ILE A 111 -6.68 -7.05 -1.36
N ASP A 112 -7.89 -7.53 -1.66
CA ASP A 112 -8.26 -8.94 -1.50
C ASP A 112 -7.48 -9.86 -2.44
N ASN A 113 -7.09 -9.36 -3.62
CA ASN A 113 -6.33 -10.10 -4.62
C ASN A 113 -4.84 -9.68 -4.67
N PHE A 114 -4.24 -9.37 -3.52
CA PHE A 114 -2.82 -9.03 -3.47
C PHE A 114 -1.94 -10.18 -4.02
N CYS A 115 -0.80 -9.83 -4.59
CA CYS A 115 0.11 -10.73 -5.31
C CYS A 115 -0.46 -11.35 -6.59
N GLN A 116 -1.72 -11.10 -6.94
CA GLN A 116 -2.34 -11.56 -8.17
C GLN A 116 -2.22 -10.53 -9.31
N GLU A 117 -2.45 -11.00 -10.53
CA GLU A 117 -2.54 -10.11 -11.69
C GLU A 117 -3.85 -9.30 -11.66
N ILE A 118 -3.74 -8.02 -11.96
CA ILE A 118 -4.91 -7.13 -12.01
C ILE A 118 -5.57 -7.26 -13.38
N ASN A 119 -6.76 -7.83 -13.42
CA ASN A 119 -7.58 -7.85 -14.63
C ASN A 119 -8.53 -6.65 -14.65
N PHE A 120 -8.10 -5.58 -15.32
CA PHE A 120 -8.85 -4.33 -15.39
C PHE A 120 -10.22 -4.48 -16.06
N GLU A 121 -10.33 -5.36 -17.07
CA GLU A 121 -11.60 -5.59 -17.78
C GLU A 121 -12.61 -6.31 -16.87
N ASN A 122 -12.17 -7.35 -16.17
CA ASN A 122 -13.01 -8.06 -15.21
C ASN A 122 -13.52 -7.13 -14.09
N ILE A 123 -12.65 -6.28 -13.55
CA ILE A 123 -13.04 -5.27 -12.54
C ILE A 123 -14.05 -4.29 -13.11
N ARG A 124 -13.85 -3.81 -14.36
CA ARG A 124 -14.78 -2.92 -15.04
C ARG A 124 -16.18 -3.55 -15.17
N GLU A 125 -16.23 -4.82 -15.60
CA GLU A 125 -17.49 -5.54 -15.78
C GLU A 125 -18.19 -5.83 -14.47
N THR A 126 -17.45 -6.35 -13.48
CA THR A 126 -17.98 -6.73 -12.17
C THR A 126 -18.68 -5.56 -11.47
N TYR A 127 -18.09 -4.36 -11.56
CA TYR A 127 -18.61 -3.17 -10.87
C TYR A 127 -19.31 -2.16 -11.80
N ALA A 128 -19.61 -2.56 -13.05
CA ALA A 128 -20.24 -1.72 -14.05
C ALA A 128 -19.57 -0.32 -14.19
N ILE A 129 -18.24 -0.28 -14.13
CA ILE A 129 -17.47 0.96 -14.28
C ILE A 129 -17.46 1.36 -15.76
N ARG A 130 -17.65 2.65 -16.03
CA ARG A 130 -17.81 3.20 -17.38
C ARG A 130 -16.72 2.78 -18.37
N SER A 131 -15.46 2.72 -17.93
CA SER A 131 -14.33 2.39 -18.80
C SER A 131 -13.19 1.75 -18.07
N VAL A 132 -12.41 0.91 -18.76
CA VAL A 132 -11.16 0.34 -18.27
C VAL A 132 -10.18 1.43 -17.84
N GLN A 133 -10.16 2.56 -18.54
CA GLN A 133 -9.28 3.68 -18.19
C GLN A 133 -9.62 4.25 -16.80
N THR A 134 -10.90 4.27 -16.42
CA THR A 134 -11.31 4.67 -15.07
C THR A 134 -10.77 3.72 -14.00
N VAL A 135 -10.82 2.40 -14.26
CA VAL A 135 -10.24 1.40 -13.35
C VAL A 135 -8.73 1.58 -13.22
N LYS A 136 -8.02 1.76 -14.34
CA LYS A 136 -6.57 2.04 -14.35
C LYS A 136 -6.22 3.29 -13.56
N ASN A 137 -7.00 4.35 -13.70
CA ASN A 137 -6.81 5.59 -12.94
C ASN A 137 -7.00 5.34 -11.43
N TYR A 138 -8.03 4.59 -11.03
CA TYR A 138 -8.26 4.25 -9.63
C TYR A 138 -7.11 3.43 -9.04
N VAL A 139 -6.63 2.42 -9.75
CA VAL A 139 -5.44 1.64 -9.34
C VAL A 139 -4.20 2.52 -9.24
N SER A 140 -4.00 3.45 -10.17
CA SER A 140 -2.92 4.44 -10.10
C SER A 140 -3.03 5.35 -8.87
N TYR A 141 -4.24 5.76 -8.48
CA TYR A 141 -4.45 6.55 -7.26
C TYR A 141 -4.10 5.76 -5.99
N LEU A 142 -4.45 4.47 -5.94
CA LEU A 142 -4.07 3.59 -4.82
C LEU A 142 -2.55 3.46 -4.70
N ASN A 143 -1.85 3.32 -5.84
CA ASN A 143 -0.39 3.26 -5.88
C ASN A 143 0.24 4.58 -5.41
N THR A 144 -0.31 5.72 -5.84
CA THR A 144 0.18 7.05 -5.45
C THR A 144 -0.09 7.35 -3.97
N ALA A 145 -1.21 6.83 -3.44
CA ALA A 145 -1.57 6.96 -2.02
C ALA A 145 -0.85 5.95 -1.11
N TYR A 146 0.08 5.15 -1.63
CA TYR A 146 0.80 4.10 -0.90
C TYR A 146 -0.11 3.05 -0.25
N LEU A 147 -1.31 2.82 -0.77
CA LEU A 147 -2.17 1.71 -0.34
C LEU A 147 -1.76 0.40 -1.01
N ALA A 148 -1.34 0.46 -2.26
CA ALA A 148 -0.85 -0.69 -2.99
C ALA A 148 0.33 -0.29 -3.88
N ARG A 149 1.32 -1.14 -3.96
CA ARG A 149 2.41 -1.02 -4.94
C ARG A 149 2.09 -1.85 -6.17
N ILE A 150 2.11 -1.21 -7.33
CA ILE A 150 1.87 -1.87 -8.60
C ILE A 150 3.20 -2.18 -9.26
N LEU A 151 3.44 -3.47 -9.51
CA LEU A 151 4.64 -3.94 -10.19
C LEU A 151 4.33 -4.34 -11.63
N HIS A 152 5.18 -3.91 -12.53
CA HIS A 152 5.14 -4.27 -13.93
C HIS A 152 5.94 -5.55 -14.16
N LYS A 153 5.48 -6.39 -15.10
CA LYS A 153 6.27 -7.53 -15.56
C LYS A 153 7.60 -7.03 -16.15
N TYR A 154 8.70 -7.65 -15.76
CA TYR A 154 9.96 -7.41 -16.44
C TYR A 154 9.91 -8.03 -17.84
N SER A 155 10.04 -7.21 -18.88
CA SER A 155 10.12 -7.65 -20.26
C SER A 155 10.85 -6.63 -21.12
N PHE A 156 11.59 -7.08 -22.11
CA PHE A 156 12.18 -6.21 -23.14
C PHE A 156 11.13 -5.64 -24.10
N LYS A 157 9.95 -6.28 -24.20
CA LYS A 157 8.84 -5.82 -25.04
C LYS A 157 7.97 -4.85 -24.26
N SER A 158 7.79 -3.63 -24.77
CA SER A 158 7.01 -2.58 -24.12
C SER A 158 5.55 -2.97 -23.86
N VAL A 159 4.94 -3.70 -24.80
CA VAL A 159 3.55 -4.19 -24.68
C VAL A 159 3.40 -5.15 -23.49
N GLU A 160 4.34 -6.08 -23.31
CA GLU A 160 4.31 -7.03 -22.20
C GLU A 160 4.54 -6.36 -20.84
N ARG A 161 5.29 -5.23 -20.79
CA ARG A 161 5.48 -4.46 -19.57
C ARG A 161 4.20 -3.77 -19.10
N GLN A 162 3.29 -3.44 -20.03
CA GLN A 162 2.02 -2.79 -19.72
C GLN A 162 0.89 -3.77 -19.41
N SER A 163 1.09 -5.06 -19.70
CA SER A 163 0.19 -6.13 -19.34
C SER A 163 0.67 -6.81 -18.06
N ASN A 164 -0.20 -7.56 -17.41
CA ASN A 164 0.13 -8.42 -16.26
C ASN A 164 0.72 -7.64 -15.08
N LEU A 165 0.05 -6.58 -14.69
CA LEU A 165 0.39 -5.81 -13.49
C LEU A 165 -0.01 -6.60 -12.25
N LYS A 166 0.88 -6.68 -11.27
CA LYS A 166 0.58 -7.28 -9.96
C LYS A 166 0.49 -6.20 -8.89
N SER A 167 -0.45 -6.38 -7.97
CA SER A 167 -0.58 -5.52 -6.79
C SER A 167 0.07 -6.17 -5.57
N TYR A 168 0.72 -5.35 -4.76
CA TYR A 168 1.25 -5.71 -3.45
C TYR A 168 0.79 -4.66 -2.45
N ILE A 169 0.24 -5.12 -1.33
CA ILE A 169 -0.17 -4.21 -0.26
C ILE A 169 1.07 -3.75 0.50
N ILE A 170 1.04 -2.52 0.98
CA ILE A 170 2.24 -1.94 1.63
C ILE A 170 2.33 -2.41 3.07
N ASP A 171 1.18 -2.68 3.72
CA ASP A 171 1.11 -3.29 5.05
C ASP A 171 -0.27 -3.92 5.29
#